data_21efeb76c487af122fffb49f9c20488f
#
_entry.id   21efeb76c487af122fffb49f9c20488f
#
_cell.length_a   1.000
_cell.length_b   1.000
_cell.length_c   1.000
_cell.angle_alpha   90.00
_cell.angle_beta   90.00
_cell.angle_gamma   90.00
#
_symmetry.space_group_name_H-M   'P 1'
#
loop_
_entity.id
_entity.type
_entity.pdbx_description
1 polymer ?
#
loop_
_entity_poly.entity_id
_entity_poly.type
_entity_poly.pdbx_seq_one_letter_code
_entity_poly.pdbx_strand_id
1 'polypeptide(L)'
;MVISGPNSIDRNLTSVSINGAESMARHYTISDNLSSYSGSIVYNYTDDDMNGISHFAAMQVLDSPDGMWMNYADEDEVDYSVTHSFENAVEIHSVTANDATLSVETMDGEMTISIFPNPTSNTINVVFDKELELSLFNMLGQQVIKTSNKNIDISNFEKGTYILV
;
A
#
# COMPACT_ATOMS: atom_id res chain seq x y z
N MET A 1 15.33 17.52 -11.19
CA MET A 1 15.12 18.13 -9.85
C MET A 1 16.26 19.09 -9.56
N VAL A 2 15.98 20.31 -9.19
CA VAL A 2 16.99 21.29 -8.76
C VAL A 2 16.72 21.60 -7.30
N ILE A 3 17.67 21.28 -6.43
CA ILE A 3 17.60 21.60 -5.01
C ILE A 3 18.51 22.81 -4.76
N SER A 4 17.96 23.87 -4.18
CA SER A 4 18.72 25.02 -3.76
C SER A 4 19.08 24.84 -2.27
N GLY A 5 20.33 24.52 -1.97
CA GLY A 5 20.81 24.32 -0.59
C GLY A 5 22.09 23.49 -0.54
N PRO A 6 22.60 23.16 0.65
CA PRO A 6 23.81 22.35 0.82
C PRO A 6 23.61 20.87 0.41
N ASN A 7 22.40 20.45 0.11
CA ASN A 7 22.09 19.06 -0.21
C ASN A 7 22.61 18.67 -1.59
N SER A 8 23.23 17.50 -1.70
CA SER A 8 23.57 16.88 -2.97
C SER A 8 22.57 15.75 -3.30
N ILE A 9 22.39 15.50 -4.60
CA ILE A 9 21.66 14.34 -5.09
C ILE A 9 22.69 13.39 -5.69
N ASP A 10 22.80 12.22 -5.12
CA ASP A 10 23.65 11.15 -5.62
C ASP A 10 22.80 10.18 -6.45
N ARG A 11 23.22 9.97 -7.70
CA ARG A 11 22.61 8.99 -8.59
C ARG A 11 23.32 7.65 -8.43
N ASN A 12 22.60 6.66 -7.98
CA ASN A 12 23.09 5.29 -7.84
C ASN A 12 22.53 4.42 -8.97
N LEU A 13 23.38 3.62 -9.60
CA LEU A 13 23.02 2.72 -10.71
C LEU A 13 22.86 1.28 -10.21
N THR A 14 22.11 1.13 -9.14
CA THR A 14 21.76 -0.16 -8.53
C THR A 14 20.32 -0.14 -8.06
N SER A 15 19.68 -1.29 -8.04
CA SER A 15 18.38 -1.46 -7.42
C SER A 15 18.48 -1.42 -5.90
N VAL A 16 17.35 -1.20 -5.25
CA VAL A 16 17.15 -1.36 -3.82
C VAL A 16 16.00 -2.31 -3.57
N SER A 17 16.09 -3.08 -2.49
CA SER A 17 15.00 -3.98 -2.11
C SER A 17 13.91 -3.21 -1.36
N ILE A 18 12.68 -3.30 -1.86
CA ILE A 18 11.49 -2.66 -1.32
C ILE A 18 10.46 -3.74 -1.03
N ASN A 19 10.19 -4.01 0.23
CA ASN A 19 9.23 -5.03 0.66
C ASN A 19 9.47 -6.41 0.03
N GLY A 20 10.72 -6.77 -0.22
CA GLY A 20 11.12 -8.05 -0.80
C GLY A 20 11.12 -8.10 -2.32
N ALA A 21 10.78 -7.01 -3.02
CA ALA A 21 10.93 -6.84 -4.46
C ALA A 21 12.08 -5.87 -4.78
N GLU A 22 12.76 -6.08 -5.90
CA GLU A 22 13.81 -5.17 -6.37
C GLU A 22 13.18 -3.98 -7.10
N SER A 23 13.71 -2.78 -6.86
CA SER A 23 13.34 -1.58 -7.60
C SER A 23 13.97 -1.53 -8.99
N MET A 24 13.66 -0.49 -9.75
CA MET A 24 14.44 -0.15 -10.93
C MET A 24 15.93 -0.05 -10.59
N ALA A 25 16.80 -0.37 -11.56
CA ALA A 25 18.27 -0.40 -11.40
C ALA A 25 18.87 1.02 -11.29
N ARG A 26 18.11 1.94 -10.72
CA ARG A 26 18.51 3.32 -10.43
C ARG A 26 17.75 3.86 -9.23
N HIS A 27 18.46 4.51 -8.33
CA HIS A 27 17.84 5.30 -7.28
C HIS A 27 18.63 6.59 -7.04
N TYR A 28 17.98 7.56 -6.46
CA TYR A 28 18.58 8.83 -6.08
C TYR A 28 18.55 8.98 -4.57
N THR A 29 19.67 9.37 -3.99
CA THR A 29 19.81 9.62 -2.55
C THR A 29 20.14 11.09 -2.31
N ILE A 30 19.53 11.70 -1.31
CA ILE A 30 19.75 13.08 -0.91
C ILE A 30 20.60 13.09 0.37
N SER A 31 21.74 13.76 0.34
CA SER A 31 22.78 13.63 1.39
C SER A 31 22.32 14.04 2.79
N ASP A 32 21.47 15.05 2.91
CA ASP A 32 21.04 15.62 4.20
C ASP A 32 19.51 15.58 4.37
N ASN A 33 18.82 14.63 3.84
CA ASN A 33 17.36 14.54 3.74
C ASN A 33 16.70 15.87 3.36
N LEU A 34 15.75 15.82 2.48
CA LEU A 34 14.92 16.97 2.17
C LEU A 34 13.76 17.02 3.16
N SER A 35 13.92 17.75 4.26
CA SER A 35 13.05 17.69 5.44
C SER A 35 11.68 18.36 5.29
N SER A 36 11.40 19.02 4.17
CA SER A 36 10.11 19.70 3.96
C SER A 36 9.93 20.02 2.48
N TYR A 37 9.77 18.99 1.68
CA TYR A 37 9.56 19.15 0.24
C TYR A 37 8.06 19.17 -0.09
N SER A 38 7.66 20.14 -0.90
CA SER A 38 6.37 20.16 -1.60
C SER A 38 6.60 20.50 -3.07
N GLY A 39 5.82 19.92 -3.96
CA GLY A 39 5.94 20.11 -5.39
C GLY A 39 6.02 18.79 -6.13
N SER A 40 6.29 18.84 -7.44
CA SER A 40 6.28 17.65 -8.30
C SER A 40 7.68 17.05 -8.45
N ILE A 41 7.76 15.73 -8.39
CA ILE A 41 8.95 14.94 -8.76
C ILE A 41 8.63 14.17 -10.04
N VAL A 42 9.54 14.24 -11.00
CA VAL A 42 9.53 13.41 -12.20
C VAL A 42 10.74 12.50 -12.15
N TYR A 43 10.50 11.21 -12.09
CA TYR A 43 11.53 10.17 -12.15
C TYR A 43 11.59 9.63 -13.58
N ASN A 44 12.63 9.98 -14.32
CA ASN A 44 12.83 9.48 -15.68
C ASN A 44 13.72 8.23 -15.66
N TYR A 45 13.39 7.24 -16.48
CA TYR A 45 14.12 5.98 -16.61
C TYR A 45 14.27 5.57 -18.08
N THR A 46 15.02 4.52 -18.33
CA THR A 46 15.25 3.92 -19.64
C THR A 46 15.00 2.41 -19.55
N ASP A 47 14.96 1.71 -20.69
CA ASP A 47 14.84 0.25 -20.72
C ASP A 47 15.92 -0.46 -19.86
N ASP A 48 17.13 0.09 -19.84
CA ASP A 48 18.24 -0.47 -19.04
C ASP A 48 18.02 -0.32 -17.53
N ASP A 49 17.18 0.61 -17.11
CA ASP A 49 16.86 0.84 -15.70
C ASP A 49 15.71 -0.06 -15.20
N MET A 50 14.90 -0.61 -16.07
CA MET A 50 13.65 -1.27 -15.72
C MET A 50 13.82 -2.49 -14.80
N ASN A 51 14.93 -3.23 -14.89
CA ASN A 51 15.22 -4.36 -14.02
C ASN A 51 14.06 -5.39 -13.88
N GLY A 52 13.34 -5.61 -14.99
CA GLY A 52 12.16 -6.49 -15.03
C GLY A 52 10.85 -5.86 -14.55
N ILE A 53 10.87 -4.60 -14.17
CA ILE A 53 9.68 -3.81 -13.78
C ILE A 53 8.92 -3.39 -15.05
N SER A 54 7.61 -3.35 -14.98
CA SER A 54 6.74 -2.92 -16.08
C SER A 54 6.72 -1.39 -16.23
N HIS A 55 6.19 -0.91 -17.38
CA HIS A 55 5.95 0.52 -17.58
C HIS A 55 4.86 1.11 -16.64
N PHE A 56 4.14 0.28 -15.91
CA PHE A 56 3.18 0.71 -14.87
C PHE A 56 3.88 0.80 -13.51
N ALA A 57 4.93 1.58 -13.45
CA ALA A 57 5.68 1.79 -12.24
C ALA A 57 5.03 2.85 -11.33
N ALA A 58 5.28 2.72 -10.03
CA ALA A 58 4.95 3.74 -9.05
C ALA A 58 6.22 4.34 -8.46
N MET A 59 6.18 5.62 -8.11
CA MET A 59 7.27 6.27 -7.40
C MET A 59 7.39 5.72 -6.00
N GLN A 60 8.60 5.40 -5.58
CA GLN A 60 8.94 4.98 -4.24
C GLN A 60 9.79 6.05 -3.58
N VAL A 61 9.37 6.53 -2.44
CA VAL A 61 10.08 7.55 -1.66
C VAL A 61 10.42 7.01 -0.29
N LEU A 62 11.68 7.06 0.08
CA LEU A 62 12.17 6.78 1.42
C LEU A 62 12.32 8.12 2.16
N ASP A 63 11.70 8.26 3.31
CA ASP A 63 11.67 9.50 4.08
C ASP A 63 12.99 9.75 4.84
N SER A 64 13.59 8.70 5.36
CA SER A 64 14.84 8.75 6.14
C SER A 64 15.67 7.48 5.93
N PRO A 65 16.97 7.46 6.26
CA PRO A 65 17.83 6.28 6.08
C PRO A 65 17.31 5.01 6.76
N ASP A 66 16.64 5.15 7.90
CA ASP A 66 16.05 4.05 8.69
C ASP A 66 14.52 3.99 8.55
N GLY A 67 13.97 4.73 7.59
CA GLY A 67 12.53 4.86 7.36
C GLY A 67 11.94 3.75 6.50
N MET A 68 10.72 3.95 6.06
CA MET A 68 10.02 3.03 5.19
C MET A 68 9.82 3.64 3.79
N TRP A 69 9.84 2.77 2.79
CA TRP A 69 9.49 3.16 1.44
C TRP A 69 7.98 3.40 1.33
N MET A 70 7.63 4.61 0.89
CA MET A 70 6.26 5.03 0.62
C MET A 70 5.98 4.91 -0.87
N ASN A 71 4.84 4.34 -1.23
CA ASN A 71 4.43 4.14 -2.62
C ASN A 71 3.51 5.28 -3.06
N TYR A 72 3.82 5.89 -4.20
CA TYR A 72 3.04 6.97 -4.80
C TYR A 72 2.71 6.61 -6.25
N ALA A 73 1.42 6.61 -6.58
CA ALA A 73 0.96 6.34 -7.95
C ALA A 73 1.56 7.35 -8.94
N ASP A 74 1.76 6.90 -10.18
CA ASP A 74 2.07 7.79 -11.30
C ASP A 74 0.83 8.63 -11.64
N GLU A 75 1.02 9.94 -11.79
CA GLU A 75 -0.06 10.88 -12.10
C GLU A 75 -0.18 11.16 -13.61
N ASP A 76 0.90 10.97 -14.36
CA ASP A 76 0.95 11.34 -15.79
C ASP A 76 0.80 10.15 -16.74
N GLU A 77 1.08 8.94 -16.27
CA GLU A 77 1.05 7.68 -17.08
C GLU A 77 1.84 7.80 -18.41
N VAL A 78 2.97 8.49 -18.37
CA VAL A 78 3.83 8.68 -19.54
C VAL A 78 4.94 7.65 -19.55
N ASP A 79 5.15 6.98 -20.67
CA ASP A 79 6.24 6.02 -20.83
C ASP A 79 7.60 6.62 -20.46
N TYR A 80 8.42 5.84 -19.75
CA TYR A 80 9.77 6.20 -19.29
C TYR A 80 9.84 7.34 -18.27
N SER A 81 8.72 7.68 -17.64
CA SER A 81 8.69 8.60 -16.52
C SER A 81 7.63 8.18 -15.48
N VAL A 82 7.87 8.52 -14.23
CA VAL A 82 6.90 8.42 -13.16
C VAL A 82 6.84 9.76 -12.46
N THR A 83 5.65 10.36 -12.40
CA THR A 83 5.42 11.69 -11.85
C THR A 83 4.52 11.62 -10.63
N HIS A 84 4.89 12.34 -9.58
CA HIS A 84 4.02 12.52 -8.43
C HIS A 84 4.15 13.92 -7.84
N SER A 85 3.03 14.52 -7.43
CA SER A 85 2.94 15.88 -6.85
C SER A 85 2.59 15.80 -5.37
N PHE A 86 3.49 16.32 -4.54
CA PHE A 86 3.32 16.38 -3.09
C PHE A 86 2.64 17.70 -2.72
N GLU A 87 1.34 17.65 -2.42
CA GLU A 87 0.59 18.83 -1.97
C GLU A 87 0.98 19.28 -0.56
N ASN A 88 1.29 18.32 0.30
CA ASN A 88 1.78 18.57 1.65
C ASN A 88 3.29 18.34 1.71
N ALA A 89 3.94 19.01 2.68
CA ALA A 89 5.36 18.84 2.91
C ALA A 89 5.69 17.39 3.34
N VAL A 90 6.66 16.78 2.66
CA VAL A 90 7.17 15.43 2.94
C VAL A 90 8.67 15.46 3.18
N GLU A 91 9.18 14.50 3.89
CA GLU A 91 10.61 14.25 3.99
C GLU A 91 11.04 13.31 2.86
N ILE A 92 12.21 13.55 2.28
CA ILE A 92 12.75 12.74 1.19
C ILE A 92 14.23 12.46 1.43
N HIS A 93 14.56 11.20 1.60
CA HIS A 93 15.93 10.70 1.64
C HIS A 93 16.33 10.04 0.32
N SER A 94 15.49 9.16 -0.22
CA SER A 94 15.76 8.49 -1.48
C SER A 94 14.51 8.38 -2.35
N VAL A 95 14.73 8.31 -3.67
CA VAL A 95 13.66 8.15 -4.66
C VAL A 95 14.06 7.09 -5.68
N THR A 96 13.14 6.20 -6.00
CA THR A 96 13.24 5.23 -7.10
C THR A 96 11.85 4.94 -7.66
N ALA A 97 11.73 3.93 -8.51
CA ALA A 97 10.43 3.40 -8.95
C ALA A 97 10.42 1.88 -8.84
N ASN A 98 9.22 1.33 -8.68
CA ASN A 98 8.97 -0.10 -8.65
C ASN A 98 7.63 -0.38 -9.33
N ASP A 99 7.31 -1.65 -9.61
CA ASP A 99 5.98 -1.99 -10.10
C ASP A 99 4.92 -1.33 -9.20
N ALA A 100 3.91 -0.73 -9.82
CA ALA A 100 2.72 -0.30 -9.13
C ALA A 100 2.01 -1.58 -8.63
N THR A 101 2.57 -2.21 -7.60
CA THR A 101 1.79 -3.19 -6.87
C THR A 101 0.59 -2.44 -6.35
N LEU A 102 -0.61 -2.95 -6.63
CA LEU A 102 -1.73 -2.70 -5.75
C LEU A 102 -1.24 -3.09 -4.35
N SER A 103 -0.63 -2.13 -3.65
CA SER A 103 -0.42 -2.31 -2.23
C SER A 103 -1.82 -2.32 -1.65
N VAL A 104 -2.38 -3.51 -1.50
CA VAL A 104 -3.17 -3.73 -0.30
C VAL A 104 -2.21 -3.26 0.79
N GLU A 105 -2.51 -2.11 1.41
CA GLU A 105 -1.86 -1.76 2.65
C GLU A 105 -1.89 -3.04 3.46
N THR A 106 -0.75 -3.69 3.64
CA THR A 106 -0.64 -4.71 4.64
C THR A 106 -0.87 -3.94 5.92
N MET A 107 -2.12 -3.96 6.37
CA MET A 107 -2.45 -3.54 7.72
C MET A 107 -1.46 -4.28 8.60
N ASP A 108 -0.56 -3.53 9.20
CA ASP A 108 0.52 -4.01 10.04
C ASP A 108 -0.08 -4.92 11.13
N GLY A 109 0.15 -6.20 10.98
CA GLY A 109 -0.47 -7.28 11.72
C GLY A 109 -1.36 -8.13 10.81
N GLU A 110 -0.94 -9.39 10.57
CA GLU A 110 -1.82 -10.41 10.00
C GLU A 110 -3.14 -10.39 10.78
N MET A 111 -4.18 -9.79 10.18
CA MET A 111 -5.50 -9.86 10.77
C MET A 111 -6.05 -11.25 10.49
N THR A 112 -5.72 -12.18 11.35
CA THR A 112 -6.27 -13.53 11.26
C THR A 112 -7.71 -13.50 11.71
N ILE A 113 -8.63 -13.53 10.76
CA ILE A 113 -10.05 -13.69 11.03
C ILE A 113 -10.39 -15.17 10.90
N SER A 114 -10.90 -15.76 11.98
CA SER A 114 -11.41 -17.13 11.97
C SER A 114 -12.90 -17.14 12.24
N ILE A 115 -13.65 -17.90 11.44
CA ILE A 115 -15.11 -18.03 11.53
C ILE A 115 -15.45 -19.49 11.75
N PHE A 116 -16.10 -19.81 12.86
CA PHE A 116 -16.51 -21.18 13.17
C PHE A 116 -17.76 -21.27 14.08
N PRO A 117 -18.51 -22.36 14.02
CA PRO A 117 -18.45 -23.38 12.99
C PRO A 117 -18.98 -22.84 11.65
N ASN A 118 -18.46 -23.38 10.55
CA ASN A 118 -18.95 -23.12 9.22
C ASN A 118 -18.94 -24.47 8.44
N PRO A 119 -20.09 -25.05 8.09
CA PRO A 119 -21.48 -24.57 8.30
C PRO A 119 -21.93 -24.57 9.76
N THR A 120 -22.97 -23.76 10.05
CA THR A 120 -23.63 -23.70 11.35
C THR A 120 -25.16 -23.52 11.18
N SER A 121 -25.91 -23.82 12.25
CA SER A 121 -27.35 -23.62 12.30
C SER A 121 -27.82 -22.72 13.46
N ASN A 122 -26.92 -22.36 14.37
CA ASN A 122 -27.27 -21.61 15.56
C ASN A 122 -26.43 -20.35 15.75
N THR A 123 -25.12 -20.51 15.85
CA THR A 123 -24.23 -19.42 16.24
C THR A 123 -22.96 -19.44 15.40
N ILE A 124 -22.49 -18.27 15.03
CA ILE A 124 -21.19 -18.05 14.41
C ILE A 124 -20.30 -17.37 15.45
N ASN A 125 -19.09 -17.91 15.63
CA ASN A 125 -18.04 -17.23 16.37
C ASN A 125 -17.03 -16.65 15.38
N VAL A 126 -16.74 -15.36 15.54
CA VAL A 126 -15.73 -14.66 14.77
C VAL A 126 -14.59 -14.30 15.70
N VAL A 127 -13.39 -14.82 15.43
CA VAL A 127 -12.19 -14.53 16.21
C VAL A 127 -11.32 -13.56 15.43
N PHE A 128 -11.00 -12.45 16.06
CA PHE A 128 -10.10 -11.40 15.55
C PHE A 128 -9.53 -10.58 16.73
N ASP A 129 -8.40 -9.95 16.51
CA ASP A 129 -7.61 -9.32 17.59
C ASP A 129 -7.97 -7.83 17.84
N LYS A 130 -8.68 -7.19 16.91
CA LYS A 130 -9.07 -5.77 17.01
C LYS A 130 -10.57 -5.60 17.23
N GLU A 131 -11.00 -4.40 17.63
CA GLU A 131 -12.43 -4.07 17.63
C GLU A 131 -12.88 -3.81 16.19
N LEU A 132 -13.84 -4.60 15.73
CA LEU A 132 -14.43 -4.50 14.39
C LEU A 132 -15.94 -4.41 14.48
N GLU A 133 -16.54 -3.74 13.52
CA GLU A 133 -17.97 -3.79 13.31
C GLU A 133 -18.25 -4.80 12.18
N LEU A 134 -19.05 -5.81 12.50
CA LEU A 134 -19.36 -6.91 11.61
C LEU A 134 -20.73 -6.70 10.96
N SER A 135 -20.82 -6.90 9.66
CA SER A 135 -22.05 -6.84 8.91
C SER A 135 -22.30 -8.15 8.16
N LEU A 136 -23.46 -8.75 8.37
CA LEU A 136 -23.87 -9.97 7.68
C LEU A 136 -24.90 -9.64 6.59
N PHE A 137 -24.66 -10.13 5.37
CA PHE A 137 -25.54 -9.92 4.21
C PHE A 137 -26.07 -11.24 3.68
N ASN A 138 -27.30 -11.24 3.20
CA ASN A 138 -27.82 -12.35 2.43
C ASN A 138 -27.36 -12.28 0.95
N MET A 139 -27.67 -13.31 0.17
CA MET A 139 -27.26 -13.39 -1.25
C MET A 139 -27.92 -12.33 -2.15
N LEU A 140 -28.93 -11.61 -1.66
CA LEU A 140 -29.54 -10.47 -2.35
C LEU A 140 -28.85 -9.13 -2.03
N GLY A 141 -27.80 -9.16 -1.21
CA GLY A 141 -27.09 -7.96 -0.77
C GLY A 141 -27.80 -7.17 0.34
N GLN A 142 -28.82 -7.73 0.96
CA GLN A 142 -29.51 -7.08 2.07
C GLN A 142 -28.75 -7.35 3.36
N GLN A 143 -28.44 -6.31 4.12
CA GLN A 143 -27.83 -6.41 5.44
C GLN A 143 -28.85 -6.96 6.45
N VAL A 144 -28.54 -8.11 7.04
CA VAL A 144 -29.41 -8.80 7.99
C VAL A 144 -28.97 -8.64 9.43
N ILE A 145 -27.67 -8.41 9.65
CA ILE A 145 -27.11 -8.08 10.99
C ILE A 145 -26.01 -7.01 10.83
N LYS A 146 -25.92 -6.14 11.83
CA LYS A 146 -24.80 -5.25 12.09
C LYS A 146 -24.48 -5.30 13.58
N THR A 147 -23.25 -5.69 13.95
CA THR A 147 -22.86 -5.93 15.34
C THR A 147 -21.36 -5.83 15.54
N SER A 148 -20.95 -5.48 16.77
CA SER A 148 -19.55 -5.59 17.22
C SER A 148 -19.31 -6.86 18.06
N ASN A 149 -20.35 -7.70 18.24
CA ASN A 149 -20.23 -8.93 19.00
C ASN A 149 -19.53 -10.01 18.16
N LYS A 150 -18.53 -10.65 18.76
CA LYS A 150 -17.81 -11.78 18.17
C LYS A 150 -18.63 -13.07 18.08
N ASN A 151 -19.77 -13.12 18.76
CA ASN A 151 -20.70 -14.25 18.76
C ASN A 151 -22.03 -13.77 18.17
N ILE A 152 -22.41 -14.34 17.04
CA ILE A 152 -23.59 -13.93 16.26
C ILE A 152 -24.59 -15.06 16.27
N ASP A 153 -25.80 -14.83 16.82
CA ASP A 153 -26.90 -15.77 16.79
C ASP A 153 -27.62 -15.69 15.44
N ILE A 154 -27.63 -16.81 14.74
CA ILE A 154 -28.32 -16.96 13.43
C ILE A 154 -29.42 -18.01 13.46
N SER A 155 -29.85 -18.43 14.65
CA SER A 155 -30.85 -19.50 14.83
C SER A 155 -32.21 -19.19 14.15
N ASN A 156 -32.52 -17.91 13.97
CA ASN A 156 -33.77 -17.44 13.32
C ASN A 156 -33.60 -17.15 11.82
N PHE A 157 -32.43 -17.44 11.24
CA PHE A 157 -32.19 -17.16 9.81
C PHE A 157 -32.58 -18.35 8.94
N GLU A 158 -33.03 -18.06 7.74
CA GLU A 158 -33.26 -19.08 6.74
C GLU A 158 -31.96 -19.79 6.35
N LYS A 159 -32.05 -21.08 6.00
CA LYS A 159 -30.90 -21.82 5.52
C LYS A 159 -30.40 -21.22 4.21
N GLY A 160 -29.14 -20.92 4.15
CA GLY A 160 -28.53 -20.32 2.97
C GLY A 160 -27.07 -19.93 3.17
N THR A 161 -26.53 -19.27 2.16
CA THR A 161 -25.19 -18.67 2.19
C THR A 161 -25.35 -17.19 2.57
N TYR A 162 -24.47 -16.73 3.44
CA TYR A 162 -24.39 -15.35 3.88
C TYR A 162 -22.96 -14.84 3.72
N ILE A 163 -22.80 -13.55 3.53
CA ILE A 163 -21.51 -12.87 3.39
C ILE A 163 -21.27 -12.06 4.66
N LEU A 164 -20.16 -12.30 5.34
CA LEU A 164 -19.69 -11.51 6.48
C LEU A 164 -18.65 -10.51 5.98
N VAL A 165 -18.82 -9.24 6.37
CA VAL A 165 -17.96 -8.10 6.02
C VAL A 165 -17.54 -7.36 7.28
#